data_fdfeeb50fcf964ea06dc68e8f72c2b7b
#
_entry.id   fdfeeb50fcf964ea06dc68e8f72c2b7b
#
_cell.length_a   1.000
_cell.length_b   1.000
_cell.length_c   1.000
_cell.angle_alpha   90.00
_cell.angle_beta   90.00
_cell.angle_gamma   90.00
#
_symmetry.space_group_name_H-M   'P 1'
#
loop_
_entity.id
_entity.type
_entity.pdbx_description
1 polymer ?
#
loop_
_entity_poly.entity_id
_entity_poly.type
_entity_poly.pdbx_seq_one_letter_code
_entity_poly.pdbx_strand_id
1 'polypeptide(L)'
;SQLINEFTRCPAWIVPGVSGTGTAGSFDVMRGEEVQYFGAQQWLNQHRMEPELLCFPGTHNKWLPFKPDELGSFSTTMSGELFELLSKQSILAHSIDPEANWSDTAFLAGIDHATRPGGLLHHLFSVRSRNLSGEHTGATGESYLSGLIIGHELSEMATAPASSIGIIGSHSLAQRYQSALRHRGFEAVCIDSEAATILGALAIMQRLPN
;
A
#
# COMPACT_ATOMS: atom_id res chain seq x y z
N SER A 1 3.83 -4.83 -36.81
CA SER A 1 4.19 -3.57 -37.50
C SER A 1 2.96 -2.71 -37.89
N GLN A 2 1.75 -3.28 -38.05
CA GLN A 2 0.53 -2.49 -38.31
C GLN A 2 0.02 -1.73 -37.08
N LEU A 3 0.10 -2.28 -35.90
CA LEU A 3 -0.29 -1.60 -34.62
C LEU A 3 0.52 -0.35 -34.34
N ILE A 4 1.81 -0.31 -34.69
CA ILE A 4 2.66 0.87 -34.48
C ILE A 4 2.27 2.02 -35.42
N ASN A 5 1.77 1.73 -36.64
CA ASN A 5 1.39 2.78 -37.59
C ASN A 5 0.04 3.47 -37.28
N GLU A 6 -0.85 2.85 -36.52
CA GLU A 6 -2.10 3.48 -36.09
C GLU A 6 -1.87 4.45 -34.90
N PHE A 7 -0.89 4.19 -34.01
CA PHE A 7 -0.53 5.08 -32.92
C PHE A 7 0.23 6.34 -33.36
N THR A 8 0.83 6.37 -34.55
CA THR A 8 1.58 7.54 -35.03
C THR A 8 0.70 8.72 -35.47
N ARG A 9 -0.62 8.57 -35.49
CA ARG A 9 -1.55 9.66 -35.86
C ARG A 9 -2.08 10.48 -34.68
N CYS A 10 -1.91 10.01 -33.45
CA CYS A 10 -2.26 10.77 -32.24
C CYS A 10 -1.01 11.00 -31.41
N PRO A 11 -0.69 12.24 -31.06
CA PRO A 11 0.41 12.49 -30.12
C PRO A 11 0.10 11.77 -28.80
N ALA A 12 0.97 10.86 -28.39
CA ALA A 12 0.87 10.14 -27.13
C ALA A 12 2.03 10.56 -26.21
N TRP A 13 1.70 10.86 -24.97
CA TRP A 13 2.65 11.19 -23.94
C TRP A 13 2.76 10.02 -22.96
N ILE A 14 3.97 9.65 -22.59
CA ILE A 14 4.25 8.60 -21.62
C ILE A 14 4.90 9.24 -20.41
N VAL A 15 4.31 9.06 -19.24
CA VAL A 15 4.95 9.43 -17.97
C VAL A 15 5.99 8.35 -17.64
N PRO A 16 7.28 8.72 -17.50
CA PRO A 16 8.37 7.73 -17.49
C PRO A 16 8.55 6.98 -16.17
N GLY A 17 7.82 7.32 -15.12
CA GLY A 17 8.09 6.89 -13.76
C GLY A 17 9.20 7.72 -13.10
N VAL A 18 9.51 7.41 -11.84
CA VAL A 18 10.50 8.15 -11.03
C VAL A 18 11.46 7.18 -10.38
N SER A 19 12.71 7.60 -10.28
CA SER A 19 13.74 6.93 -9.48
C SER A 19 14.39 7.93 -8.52
N GLY A 20 14.80 7.45 -7.36
CA GLY A 20 15.40 8.32 -6.36
C GLY A 20 16.05 7.54 -5.23
N THR A 21 16.47 8.25 -4.21
CA THR A 21 16.98 7.66 -2.98
C THR A 21 15.83 7.54 -1.98
N GLY A 22 15.57 6.34 -1.53
CA GLY A 22 14.57 6.06 -0.49
C GLY A 22 14.95 6.62 0.87
N THR A 23 14.02 6.62 1.81
CA THR A 23 14.22 7.17 3.17
C THR A 23 15.35 6.47 3.92
N ALA A 24 15.63 5.19 3.62
CA ALA A 24 16.75 4.43 4.18
C ALA A 24 18.08 4.61 3.42
N GLY A 25 18.16 5.53 2.45
CA GLY A 25 19.37 5.77 1.65
C GLY A 25 19.58 4.76 0.51
N SER A 26 18.68 3.81 0.28
CA SER A 26 18.72 2.87 -0.84
C SER A 26 18.10 3.49 -2.09
N PHE A 27 18.56 3.03 -3.27
CA PHE A 27 17.92 3.39 -4.54
C PHE A 27 16.52 2.77 -4.63
N ASP A 28 15.56 3.55 -5.10
CA ASP A 28 14.18 3.12 -5.23
C ASP A 28 13.53 3.61 -6.52
N VAL A 29 12.48 2.95 -6.98
CA VAL A 29 11.78 3.24 -8.23
C VAL A 29 10.27 3.13 -8.06
N MET A 30 9.52 3.95 -8.81
CA MET A 30 8.07 3.80 -8.95
C MET A 30 7.62 4.14 -10.36
N ARG A 31 6.50 3.53 -10.77
CA ARG A 31 5.86 3.82 -12.05
C ARG A 31 4.34 3.66 -11.91
N GLY A 32 3.66 4.78 -12.14
CA GLY A 32 2.21 4.90 -12.02
C GLY A 32 1.82 5.70 -10.77
N GLU A 33 2.44 5.42 -9.63
CA GLU A 33 2.14 6.11 -8.38
C GLU A 33 2.56 7.60 -8.42
N GLU A 34 3.54 7.98 -9.25
CA GLU A 34 3.89 9.39 -9.47
C GLU A 34 2.71 10.16 -10.07
N VAL A 35 1.93 9.53 -10.95
CA VAL A 35 0.71 10.15 -11.49
C VAL A 35 -0.34 10.29 -10.39
N GLN A 36 -0.54 9.25 -9.61
CA GLN A 36 -1.49 9.25 -8.50
C GLN A 36 -1.06 10.26 -7.42
N TYR A 37 0.23 10.46 -7.20
CA TYR A 37 0.75 11.45 -6.26
C TYR A 37 0.28 12.87 -6.65
N PHE A 38 0.44 13.29 -7.90
CA PHE A 38 -0.02 14.59 -8.36
C PHE A 38 -1.55 14.72 -8.28
N GLY A 39 -2.27 13.65 -8.50
CA GLY A 39 -3.72 13.63 -8.34
C GLY A 39 -4.17 13.68 -6.88
N ALA A 40 -3.51 12.95 -6.00
CA ALA A 40 -3.75 13.00 -4.56
C ALA A 40 -3.48 14.41 -4.01
N GLN A 41 -2.42 15.07 -4.47
CA GLN A 41 -2.13 16.47 -4.13
C GLN A 41 -3.28 17.41 -4.53
N GLN A 42 -3.82 17.26 -5.74
CA GLN A 42 -4.98 18.04 -6.19
C GLN A 42 -6.21 17.79 -5.31
N TRP A 43 -6.48 16.51 -5.03
CA TRP A 43 -7.60 16.09 -4.18
C TRP A 43 -7.46 16.65 -2.77
N LEU A 44 -6.29 16.54 -2.15
CA LEU A 44 -5.98 17.02 -0.81
C LEU A 44 -6.15 18.55 -0.71
N ASN A 45 -5.65 19.29 -1.70
CA ASN A 45 -5.82 20.75 -1.77
C ASN A 45 -7.30 21.15 -1.84
N GLN A 46 -8.11 20.44 -2.64
CA GLN A 46 -9.56 20.70 -2.74
C GLN A 46 -10.28 20.45 -1.41
N HIS A 47 -9.83 19.46 -0.63
CA HIS A 47 -10.42 19.09 0.66
C HIS A 47 -9.75 19.80 1.86
N ARG A 48 -8.74 20.63 1.62
CA ARG A 48 -7.96 21.34 2.65
C ARG A 48 -7.36 20.40 3.69
N MET A 49 -6.79 19.30 3.20
CA MET A 49 -6.13 18.28 4.00
C MET A 49 -4.63 18.27 3.71
N GLU A 50 -3.82 18.13 4.75
CA GLU A 50 -2.35 18.09 4.65
C GLU A 50 -1.82 16.92 5.49
N PRO A 51 -1.92 15.68 4.99
CA PRO A 51 -1.33 14.54 5.69
C PRO A 51 0.20 14.67 5.71
N GLU A 52 0.85 14.12 6.72
CA GLU A 52 2.31 14.12 6.81
C GLU A 52 2.92 13.07 5.87
N LEU A 53 2.21 11.98 5.62
CA LEU A 53 2.70 10.83 4.87
C LEU A 53 1.61 10.35 3.89
N LEU A 54 2.04 9.90 2.72
CA LEU A 54 1.17 9.20 1.76
C LEU A 54 1.58 7.73 1.66
N CYS A 55 0.58 6.86 1.62
CA CYS A 55 0.71 5.43 1.39
C CYS A 55 -0.04 5.05 0.11
N PHE A 56 0.62 4.32 -0.78
CA PHE A 56 0.05 3.77 -2.00
C PHE A 56 0.08 2.24 -1.90
N PRO A 57 -0.90 1.62 -1.25
CA PRO A 57 -0.93 0.17 -1.11
C PRO A 57 -1.27 -0.51 -2.43
N GLY A 58 -0.50 -1.56 -2.76
CA GLY A 58 -0.62 -2.35 -3.99
C GLY A 58 0.20 -3.62 -3.90
N THR A 59 0.68 -4.11 -5.03
CA THR A 59 1.65 -5.23 -5.09
C THR A 59 2.97 -4.82 -4.41
N HIS A 60 3.47 -3.63 -4.76
CA HIS A 60 4.63 -2.98 -4.15
C HIS A 60 4.17 -1.63 -3.60
N ASN A 61 4.03 -1.53 -2.31
CA ASN A 61 3.52 -0.31 -1.68
C ASN A 61 4.57 0.80 -1.72
N LYS A 62 4.11 2.03 -1.85
CA LYS A 62 4.97 3.21 -1.77
C LYS A 62 4.60 4.06 -0.58
N TRP A 63 5.61 4.56 0.11
CA TRP A 63 5.48 5.46 1.24
C TRP A 63 6.28 6.72 0.98
N LEU A 64 5.61 7.87 1.03
CA LEU A 64 6.21 9.17 0.72
C LEU A 64 5.83 10.21 1.77
N PRO A 65 6.77 10.99 2.31
CA PRO A 65 6.41 12.23 2.97
C PRO A 65 5.62 13.13 2.02
N PHE A 66 4.49 13.64 2.46
CA PHE A 66 3.72 14.58 1.64
C PHE A 66 4.37 15.96 1.68
N LYS A 67 4.66 16.51 0.53
CA LYS A 67 5.14 17.87 0.37
C LYS A 67 4.39 18.53 -0.78
N PRO A 68 3.76 19.69 -0.57
CA PRO A 68 3.17 20.44 -1.67
C PRO A 68 4.21 20.72 -2.76
N ASP A 69 3.81 20.48 -4.01
CA ASP A 69 4.60 20.77 -5.24
C ASP A 69 5.96 20.04 -5.39
N GLU A 70 6.29 19.11 -4.50
CA GLU A 70 7.54 18.36 -4.57
C GLU A 70 7.28 16.87 -4.40
N LEU A 71 7.73 16.05 -5.36
CA LEU A 71 7.82 14.61 -5.19
C LEU A 71 9.17 14.29 -4.52
N GLY A 72 9.14 14.07 -3.21
CA GLY A 72 10.33 13.80 -2.40
C GLY A 72 10.85 12.36 -2.50
N SER A 73 11.68 11.99 -1.52
CA SER A 73 12.12 10.59 -1.34
C SER A 73 10.93 9.68 -1.04
N PHE A 74 11.01 8.43 -1.46
CA PHE A 74 9.98 7.43 -1.20
C PHE A 74 10.62 6.10 -0.85
N SER A 75 9.86 5.23 -0.21
CA SER A 75 10.27 3.87 0.12
C SER A 75 9.26 2.86 -0.38
N THR A 76 9.76 1.78 -0.98
CA THR A 76 8.95 0.69 -1.47
C THR A 76 8.97 -0.48 -0.50
N THR A 77 7.81 -1.08 -0.23
CA THR A 77 7.69 -2.35 0.47
C THR A 77 7.02 -3.39 -0.43
N MET A 78 7.35 -4.66 -0.25
CA MET A 78 6.82 -5.78 -1.05
C MET A 78 5.62 -6.45 -0.39
N SER A 79 4.84 -5.73 0.42
CA SER A 79 3.81 -6.32 1.28
C SER A 79 2.72 -7.03 0.51
N GLY A 80 2.26 -6.47 -0.61
CA GLY A 80 1.23 -7.10 -1.45
C GLY A 80 1.73 -8.37 -2.13
N GLU A 81 2.92 -8.32 -2.75
CA GLU A 81 3.53 -9.49 -3.39
C GLU A 81 3.86 -10.59 -2.36
N LEU A 82 4.42 -10.20 -1.21
CA LEU A 82 4.71 -11.14 -0.14
C LEU A 82 3.44 -11.83 0.37
N PHE A 83 2.35 -11.08 0.56
CA PHE A 83 1.06 -11.64 0.93
C PHE A 83 0.57 -12.67 -0.10
N GLU A 84 0.62 -12.33 -1.38
CA GLU A 84 0.17 -13.22 -2.46
C GLU A 84 1.00 -14.52 -2.51
N LEU A 85 2.31 -14.41 -2.47
CA LEU A 85 3.21 -15.58 -2.48
C LEU A 85 2.99 -16.45 -1.25
N LEU A 86 2.89 -15.87 -0.07
CA LEU A 86 2.72 -16.62 1.17
C LEU A 86 1.36 -17.29 1.28
N SER A 87 0.30 -16.61 0.88
CA SER A 87 -1.06 -17.14 0.94
C SER A 87 -1.36 -18.23 -0.09
N LYS A 88 -0.65 -18.22 -1.24
CA LYS A 88 -0.94 -19.14 -2.35
C LYS A 88 0.14 -20.20 -2.59
N GLN A 89 1.42 -19.90 -2.32
CA GLN A 89 2.55 -20.71 -2.80
C GLN A 89 3.48 -21.20 -1.67
N SER A 90 3.19 -20.86 -0.42
CA SER A 90 4.00 -21.28 0.72
C SER A 90 3.32 -22.36 1.56
N ILE A 91 4.04 -22.86 2.59
CA ILE A 91 3.45 -23.76 3.59
C ILE A 91 2.26 -23.12 4.33
N LEU A 92 2.15 -21.79 4.35
CA LEU A 92 1.07 -21.08 5.01
C LEU A 92 -0.26 -21.25 4.27
N ALA A 93 -0.23 -21.50 2.95
CA ALA A 93 -1.41 -21.75 2.14
C ALA A 93 -2.25 -22.92 2.71
N HIS A 94 -1.63 -23.92 3.31
CA HIS A 94 -2.35 -25.03 3.96
C HIS A 94 -3.08 -24.64 5.25
N SER A 95 -2.93 -23.41 5.72
CA SER A 95 -3.59 -22.88 6.92
C SER A 95 -4.58 -21.77 6.59
N ILE A 96 -4.90 -21.61 5.30
CA ILE A 96 -5.79 -20.57 4.76
C ILE A 96 -6.90 -21.27 3.97
N ASP A 97 -8.14 -20.91 4.25
CA ASP A 97 -9.30 -21.27 3.45
C ASP A 97 -9.60 -20.10 2.49
N PRO A 98 -9.39 -20.28 1.17
CA PRO A 98 -9.58 -19.20 0.20
C PRO A 98 -11.04 -18.78 0.02
N GLU A 99 -12.00 -19.62 0.44
CA GLU A 99 -13.42 -19.34 0.37
C GLU A 99 -13.97 -18.70 1.65
N ALA A 100 -13.12 -18.52 2.66
CA ALA A 100 -13.54 -17.95 3.93
C ALA A 100 -13.83 -16.45 3.82
N ASN A 101 -14.82 -16.01 4.60
CA ASN A 101 -15.08 -14.59 4.74
C ASN A 101 -13.95 -13.89 5.51
N TRP A 102 -13.73 -12.63 5.16
CA TRP A 102 -12.80 -11.76 5.87
C TRP A 102 -13.16 -11.62 7.36
N SER A 103 -12.16 -11.67 8.23
CA SER A 103 -12.29 -11.51 9.68
C SER A 103 -11.49 -10.32 10.18
N ASP A 104 -12.17 -9.22 10.51
CA ASP A 104 -11.54 -8.04 11.10
C ASP A 104 -10.85 -8.37 12.43
N THR A 105 -11.42 -9.24 13.24
CA THR A 105 -10.82 -9.67 14.51
C THR A 105 -9.48 -10.37 14.29
N ALA A 106 -9.41 -11.29 13.33
CA ALA A 106 -8.16 -11.99 13.01
C ALA A 106 -7.13 -11.03 12.38
N PHE A 107 -7.58 -10.11 11.54
CA PHE A 107 -6.73 -9.08 10.95
C PHE A 107 -6.08 -8.20 12.02
N LEU A 108 -6.87 -7.65 12.93
CA LEU A 108 -6.35 -6.82 14.02
C LEU A 108 -5.45 -7.61 14.99
N ALA A 109 -5.76 -8.89 15.24
CA ALA A 109 -4.87 -9.76 16.02
C ALA A 109 -3.50 -9.96 15.34
N GLY A 110 -3.46 -9.99 13.99
CA GLY A 110 -2.21 -9.98 13.22
C GLY A 110 -1.44 -8.67 13.37
N ILE A 111 -2.11 -7.52 13.30
CA ILE A 111 -1.53 -6.19 13.53
C ILE A 111 -0.89 -6.12 14.93
N ASP A 112 -1.59 -6.57 15.97
CA ASP A 112 -1.08 -6.58 17.34
C ASP A 112 0.10 -7.54 17.52
N HIS A 113 0.06 -8.70 16.86
CA HIS A 113 1.17 -9.65 16.92
C HIS A 113 2.45 -9.10 16.29
N ALA A 114 2.33 -8.35 15.21
CA ALA A 114 3.47 -7.75 14.53
C ALA A 114 4.28 -6.79 15.41
N THR A 115 3.68 -6.25 16.49
CA THR A 115 4.37 -5.36 17.43
C THR A 115 5.20 -6.09 18.49
N ARG A 116 5.05 -7.40 18.60
CA ARG A 116 5.76 -8.20 19.61
C ARG A 116 7.21 -8.45 19.19
N PRO A 117 8.10 -8.79 20.14
CA PRO A 117 9.45 -9.25 19.80
C PRO A 117 9.41 -10.52 18.92
N GLY A 118 10.34 -10.64 17.96
CA GLY A 118 10.48 -11.81 17.12
C GLY A 118 10.71 -11.52 15.63
N GLY A 119 10.18 -10.40 15.18
CA GLY A 119 10.33 -9.95 13.79
C GLY A 119 9.48 -10.75 12.78
N LEU A 120 9.41 -10.21 11.57
CA LEU A 120 8.52 -10.71 10.52
C LEU A 120 8.67 -12.21 10.25
N LEU A 121 9.90 -12.70 10.05
CA LEU A 121 10.11 -14.12 9.67
C LEU A 121 9.62 -15.11 10.73
N HIS A 122 9.78 -14.77 12.02
CA HIS A 122 9.26 -15.57 13.11
C HIS A 122 7.72 -15.48 13.17
N HIS A 123 7.18 -14.29 13.07
CA HIS A 123 5.73 -14.07 13.17
C HIS A 123 4.96 -14.71 12.02
N LEU A 124 5.50 -14.75 10.81
CA LEU A 124 4.86 -15.42 9.67
C LEU A 124 4.57 -16.88 9.94
N PHE A 125 5.47 -17.61 10.63
CA PHE A 125 5.24 -19.00 10.96
C PHE A 125 4.09 -19.21 11.95
N SER A 126 3.69 -18.18 12.68
CA SER A 126 2.56 -18.26 13.62
C SER A 126 1.22 -18.52 12.91
N VAL A 127 1.08 -18.17 11.62
CA VAL A 127 -0.09 -18.53 10.81
C VAL A 127 -0.27 -20.05 10.79
N ARG A 128 0.85 -20.78 10.61
CA ARG A 128 0.86 -22.24 10.57
C ARG A 128 0.75 -22.86 11.95
N SER A 129 1.54 -22.40 12.91
CA SER A 129 1.58 -23.01 14.26
C SER A 129 0.26 -22.85 15.00
N ARG A 130 -0.40 -21.69 14.89
CA ARG A 130 -1.72 -21.45 15.49
C ARG A 130 -2.83 -22.27 14.83
N ASN A 131 -2.73 -22.53 13.54
CA ASN A 131 -3.67 -23.44 12.87
C ASN A 131 -3.48 -24.87 13.36
N LEU A 132 -2.25 -25.34 13.50
CA LEU A 132 -1.95 -26.68 14.01
C LEU A 132 -2.34 -26.89 15.48
N SER A 133 -2.26 -25.85 16.31
CA SER A 133 -2.70 -25.89 17.72
C SER A 133 -4.21 -25.81 17.88
N GLY A 134 -4.96 -25.54 16.81
CA GLY A 134 -6.41 -25.31 16.85
C GLY A 134 -6.81 -23.91 17.35
N GLU A 135 -5.85 -23.03 17.59
CA GLU A 135 -6.10 -21.64 18.02
C GLU A 135 -6.68 -20.79 16.90
N HIS A 136 -6.29 -21.08 15.65
CA HIS A 136 -6.84 -20.49 14.43
C HIS A 136 -7.36 -21.59 13.50
N THR A 137 -8.41 -21.25 12.75
CA THR A 137 -8.93 -22.09 11.67
C THR A 137 -8.45 -21.56 10.33
N GLY A 138 -8.59 -22.34 9.25
CA GLY A 138 -8.35 -21.85 7.88
C GLY A 138 -9.14 -20.59 7.55
N ALA A 139 -10.33 -20.46 8.13
CA ALA A 139 -11.21 -19.30 7.93
C ALA A 139 -10.65 -17.95 8.44
N THR A 140 -9.69 -17.97 9.35
CA THR A 140 -9.06 -16.75 9.88
C THR A 140 -7.64 -16.53 9.39
N GLY A 141 -7.05 -17.53 8.74
CA GLY A 141 -5.63 -17.54 8.35
C GLY A 141 -5.25 -16.42 7.40
N GLU A 142 -6.08 -16.14 6.38
CA GLU A 142 -5.83 -15.07 5.40
C GLU A 142 -5.83 -13.70 6.04
N SER A 143 -6.86 -13.40 6.83
CA SER A 143 -7.00 -12.11 7.50
C SER A 143 -5.87 -11.87 8.50
N TYR A 144 -5.50 -12.90 9.26
CA TYR A 144 -4.41 -12.83 10.21
C TYR A 144 -3.04 -12.64 9.52
N LEU A 145 -2.78 -13.34 8.42
CA LEU A 145 -1.56 -13.15 7.62
C LEU A 145 -1.47 -11.72 7.08
N SER A 146 -2.58 -11.20 6.53
CA SER A 146 -2.65 -9.82 6.06
C SER A 146 -2.35 -8.82 7.19
N GLY A 147 -2.92 -9.05 8.37
CA GLY A 147 -2.65 -8.24 9.56
C GLY A 147 -1.18 -8.26 9.99
N LEU A 148 -0.53 -9.44 9.99
CA LEU A 148 0.89 -9.56 10.31
C LEU A 148 1.77 -8.74 9.35
N ILE A 149 1.56 -8.88 8.05
CA ILE A 149 2.39 -8.22 7.03
C ILE A 149 2.19 -6.70 7.12
N ILE A 150 0.94 -6.23 7.12
CA ILE A 150 0.64 -4.80 7.23
C ILE A 150 1.13 -4.25 8.58
N GLY A 151 0.97 -4.98 9.68
CA GLY A 151 1.44 -4.55 10.99
C GLY A 151 2.95 -4.35 11.07
N HIS A 152 3.73 -5.23 10.45
CA HIS A 152 5.19 -5.05 10.33
C HIS A 152 5.54 -3.85 9.46
N GLU A 153 4.88 -3.70 8.31
CA GLU A 153 5.08 -2.55 7.43
C GLU A 153 4.81 -1.23 8.16
N LEU A 154 3.69 -1.13 8.87
CA LEU A 154 3.35 0.06 9.64
C LEU A 154 4.37 0.38 10.75
N SER A 155 4.97 -0.64 11.35
CA SER A 155 5.99 -0.45 12.38
C SER A 155 7.26 0.21 11.85
N GLU A 156 7.57 0.00 10.56
CA GLU A 156 8.74 0.56 9.90
C GLU A 156 8.43 1.91 9.21
N MET A 157 7.24 2.05 8.63
CA MET A 157 6.91 3.18 7.77
C MET A 157 6.14 4.29 8.50
N ALA A 158 5.31 3.94 9.46
CA ALA A 158 4.49 4.87 10.23
C ALA A 158 5.01 4.97 11.66
N THR A 159 5.98 5.84 11.91
CA THR A 159 6.77 5.84 13.14
C THR A 159 6.28 6.82 14.22
N ALA A 160 5.50 7.82 13.85
CA ALA A 160 5.01 8.84 14.79
C ALA A 160 3.49 8.70 15.01
N PRO A 161 3.03 8.23 16.18
CA PRO A 161 1.60 8.21 16.51
C PRO A 161 0.96 9.59 16.38
N ALA A 162 -0.30 9.63 15.97
CA ALA A 162 -1.09 10.84 15.66
C ALA A 162 -0.70 11.56 14.37
N SER A 163 0.28 11.08 13.61
CA SER A 163 0.49 11.55 12.24
C SER A 163 -0.72 11.26 11.36
N SER A 164 -1.02 12.20 10.48
CA SER A 164 -2.08 12.07 9.48
C SER A 164 -1.53 11.41 8.22
N ILE A 165 -2.18 10.35 7.74
CA ILE A 165 -1.73 9.55 6.60
C ILE A 165 -2.81 9.52 5.52
N GLY A 166 -2.45 9.93 4.30
CA GLY A 166 -3.28 9.76 3.11
C GLY A 166 -3.03 8.39 2.47
N ILE A 167 -4.09 7.65 2.20
CA ILE A 167 -4.03 6.31 1.59
C ILE A 167 -4.61 6.39 0.19
N ILE A 168 -3.83 6.09 -0.83
CA ILE A 168 -4.24 6.11 -2.24
C ILE A 168 -4.25 4.67 -2.75
N GLY A 169 -5.42 4.07 -2.90
CA GLY A 169 -5.53 2.67 -3.29
C GLY A 169 -6.93 2.26 -3.72
N SER A 170 -7.08 0.99 -4.11
CA SER A 170 -8.40 0.40 -4.34
C SER A 170 -9.21 0.42 -3.04
N HIS A 171 -10.52 0.55 -3.16
CA HIS A 171 -11.40 0.71 -2.01
C HIS A 171 -11.16 -0.31 -0.89
N SER A 172 -11.12 -1.61 -1.21
CA SER A 172 -10.95 -2.67 -0.22
C SER A 172 -9.59 -2.63 0.46
N LEU A 173 -8.51 -2.41 -0.29
CA LEU A 173 -7.16 -2.38 0.25
C LEU A 173 -6.92 -1.12 1.08
N ALA A 174 -7.40 0.04 0.61
CA ALA A 174 -7.34 1.29 1.35
C ALA A 174 -8.07 1.19 2.70
N GLN A 175 -9.24 0.53 2.75
CA GLN A 175 -9.96 0.29 4.00
C GLN A 175 -9.19 -0.61 4.98
N ARG A 176 -8.50 -1.65 4.50
CA ARG A 176 -7.65 -2.48 5.36
C ARG A 176 -6.51 -1.67 5.98
N TYR A 177 -5.82 -0.85 5.17
CA TYR A 177 -4.77 0.04 5.69
C TYR A 177 -5.33 1.10 6.64
N GLN A 178 -6.48 1.69 6.33
CA GLN A 178 -7.14 2.64 7.22
C GLN A 178 -7.50 2.01 8.57
N SER A 179 -8.05 0.79 8.56
CA SER A 179 -8.38 0.05 9.78
C SER A 179 -7.13 -0.22 10.62
N ALA A 180 -6.05 -0.70 9.99
CA ALA A 180 -4.78 -0.97 10.65
C ALA A 180 -4.15 0.29 11.25
N LEU A 181 -4.12 1.40 10.49
CA LEU A 181 -3.58 2.67 10.94
C LEU A 181 -4.37 3.24 12.12
N ARG A 182 -5.70 3.24 12.03
CA ARG A 182 -6.56 3.71 13.14
C ARG A 182 -6.38 2.85 14.40
N HIS A 183 -6.27 1.54 14.25
CA HIS A 183 -5.99 0.62 15.35
C HIS A 183 -4.65 0.93 16.05
N ARG A 184 -3.68 1.44 15.29
CA ARG A 184 -2.36 1.88 15.78
C ARG A 184 -2.33 3.35 16.25
N GLY A 185 -3.47 4.05 16.24
CA GLY A 185 -3.59 5.43 16.74
C GLY A 185 -3.21 6.53 15.72
N PHE A 186 -3.14 6.20 14.42
CA PHE A 186 -2.93 7.17 13.35
C PHE A 186 -4.24 7.73 12.82
N GLU A 187 -4.23 8.98 12.37
CA GLU A 187 -5.30 9.50 11.54
C GLU A 187 -5.10 9.06 10.09
N ALA A 188 -6.15 8.58 9.44
CA ALA A 188 -6.03 8.07 8.08
C ALA A 188 -7.21 8.48 7.21
N VAL A 189 -6.92 9.02 6.04
CA VAL A 189 -7.88 9.41 5.00
C VAL A 189 -7.65 8.58 3.74
N CYS A 190 -8.73 8.01 3.18
CA CYS A 190 -8.67 7.27 1.93
C CYS A 190 -8.97 8.20 0.75
N ILE A 191 -8.14 8.10 -0.27
CA ILE A 191 -8.29 8.76 -1.57
C ILE A 191 -8.42 7.66 -2.61
N ASP A 192 -9.47 7.73 -3.40
CA ASP A 192 -9.70 6.74 -4.45
C ASP A 192 -8.58 6.79 -5.52
N SER A 193 -8.00 5.65 -5.84
CA SER A 193 -6.87 5.55 -6.77
C SER A 193 -7.23 5.90 -8.19
N GLU A 194 -8.46 5.65 -8.63
CA GLU A 194 -8.93 6.03 -9.98
C GLU A 194 -9.09 7.54 -10.06
N ALA A 195 -9.74 8.15 -9.07
CA ALA A 195 -9.86 9.60 -8.98
C ALA A 195 -8.47 10.28 -8.93
N ALA A 196 -7.54 9.75 -8.14
CA ALA A 196 -6.17 10.25 -8.08
C ALA A 196 -5.46 10.12 -9.44
N THR A 197 -5.63 8.99 -10.16
CA THR A 197 -5.04 8.80 -11.49
C THR A 197 -5.58 9.82 -12.49
N ILE A 198 -6.90 10.03 -12.52
CA ILE A 198 -7.53 10.98 -13.45
C ILE A 198 -7.06 12.42 -13.15
N LEU A 199 -7.12 12.85 -11.89
CA LEU A 199 -6.67 14.20 -11.50
C LEU A 199 -5.19 14.41 -11.78
N GLY A 200 -4.35 13.38 -11.55
CA GLY A 200 -2.92 13.45 -11.81
C GLY A 200 -2.61 13.54 -13.31
N ALA A 201 -3.27 12.75 -14.13
CA ALA A 201 -3.12 12.82 -15.57
C ALA A 201 -3.51 14.23 -16.11
N LEU A 202 -4.62 14.78 -15.64
CA LEU A 202 -5.05 16.14 -15.99
C LEU A 202 -4.02 17.19 -15.55
N ALA A 203 -3.48 17.10 -14.33
CA ALA A 203 -2.48 18.01 -13.81
C ALA A 203 -1.17 17.97 -14.64
N ILE A 204 -0.75 16.78 -15.07
CA ILE A 204 0.42 16.59 -15.93
C ILE A 204 0.15 17.17 -17.34
N MET A 205 -0.99 16.87 -17.93
CA MET A 205 -1.37 17.38 -19.25
C MET A 205 -1.34 18.91 -19.33
N GLN A 206 -1.79 19.60 -18.29
CA GLN A 206 -1.76 21.08 -18.23
C GLN A 206 -0.35 21.66 -18.23
N ARG A 207 0.67 20.87 -17.93
CA ARG A 207 2.08 21.28 -17.87
C ARG A 207 2.87 20.88 -19.14
N LEU A 208 2.24 20.14 -20.06
CA LEU A 208 2.89 19.78 -21.31
C LEU A 208 3.02 21.01 -22.24
N PRO A 209 4.14 21.14 -22.98
CA PRO A 209 4.26 22.16 -23.99
C PRO A 209 3.23 21.95 -25.11
N ASN A 210 2.65 23.06 -25.58
CA ASN A 210 1.73 23.08 -26.74
C ASN A 210 2.42 22.61 -28.02
#